data_ae790864b2b8fdeb4a84d96756ab394a
#
_entry.id   ae790864b2b8fdeb4a84d96756ab394a
#
_cell.length_a   1.000
_cell.length_b   1.000
_cell.length_c   1.000
_cell.angle_alpha   90.00
_cell.angle_beta   90.00
_cell.angle_gamma   90.00
#
_symmetry.space_group_name_H-M   'P 1'
#
loop_
_entity.id
_entity.type
_entity.pdbx_description
1 polymer ?
#
loop_
_entity_poly.entity_id
_entity_poly.type
_entity_poly.pdbx_seq_one_letter_code
_entity_poly.pdbx_strand_id
1 'polypeptide(L)'
;MAEAFRADQIGSFLRPAQVKEARRAFSAGNIDRDQLTEIEDKAILNALERQKQTGIDIFSDGEFRRASFQNDVADSVEGYTESDRPAVVRIWQGPGSDQPEQQNTTQVVTGKLRQVRRLTEAQTSFLKTHSPGPFKMTLPTPNQFPAISYKEGVTDKFYATRSELLWDIVKVIKSEIAALVGEQVAYIQIDAPRYSYYVDPKWRAHLRELGVDPDEAFDEAVAADNACLGAVAPEGVTRAIHICRGNNQSKWYAQGGYEPIAEKLFGTLNVDRILLEYDTERAGGFEPLRFVPRDKTVVLGLISSKDPVTECQDDLLRRIDEASKFVPVERLALSPQCGFASTEAGNLLTEDEQWRKLELVVETARKVWG
;
A
#
# COMPACT_ATOMS: atom_id res chain seq x y z
N MET A 1 -10.20 21.09 -11.98
CA MET A 1 -10.82 19.80 -11.65
C MET A 1 -9.66 18.85 -11.34
N ALA A 2 -9.71 18.11 -10.23
CA ALA A 2 -8.70 17.08 -9.99
C ALA A 2 -8.71 16.08 -11.15
N GLU A 3 -7.52 15.63 -11.59
CA GLU A 3 -7.40 14.63 -12.64
C GLU A 3 -8.15 13.35 -12.24
N ALA A 4 -8.85 12.74 -13.21
CA ALA A 4 -9.79 11.68 -12.86
C ALA A 4 -9.15 10.33 -12.59
N PHE A 5 -7.88 10.09 -12.95
CA PHE A 5 -7.14 8.81 -12.76
C PHE A 5 -8.04 7.56 -12.76
N ARG A 6 -8.68 7.26 -13.91
CA ARG A 6 -9.65 6.16 -14.03
C ARG A 6 -9.01 4.80 -14.09
N ALA A 7 -7.88 4.70 -14.77
CA ALA A 7 -7.01 3.54 -14.82
C ALA A 7 -5.88 3.71 -13.79
N ASP A 8 -6.13 3.28 -12.56
CA ASP A 8 -5.22 3.42 -11.41
C ASP A 8 -4.41 2.13 -11.16
N GLN A 9 -3.38 2.21 -10.37
CA GLN A 9 -2.54 1.10 -9.89
C GLN A 9 -2.13 1.35 -8.43
N ILE A 10 -1.60 0.33 -7.73
CA ILE A 10 -1.38 0.45 -6.27
C ILE A 10 0.03 0.97 -5.91
N GLY A 11 1.01 0.81 -6.79
CA GLY A 11 2.40 1.29 -6.57
C GLY A 11 3.44 0.27 -6.99
N SER A 12 3.45 -0.89 -6.36
CA SER A 12 4.51 -1.88 -6.56
C SER A 12 4.28 -2.80 -7.77
N PHE A 13 5.35 -3.00 -8.54
CA PHE A 13 5.44 -3.98 -9.63
C PHE A 13 6.40 -5.11 -9.29
N LEU A 14 6.29 -6.23 -10.00
CA LEU A 14 7.24 -7.34 -9.90
C LEU A 14 8.65 -6.84 -10.24
N ARG A 15 9.58 -7.02 -9.31
CA ARG A 15 10.97 -6.60 -9.54
C ARG A 15 11.60 -7.49 -10.59
N PRO A 16 12.18 -6.90 -11.65
CA PRO A 16 12.93 -7.66 -12.64
C PRO A 16 14.05 -8.49 -12.02
N ALA A 17 14.37 -9.64 -12.64
CA ALA A 17 15.39 -10.54 -12.13
C ALA A 17 16.73 -9.83 -11.87
N GLN A 18 17.14 -8.93 -12.78
CA GLN A 18 18.36 -8.14 -12.67
C GLN A 18 18.41 -7.26 -11.42
N VAL A 19 17.28 -6.69 -10.96
CA VAL A 19 17.22 -5.90 -9.74
C VAL A 19 17.40 -6.80 -8.52
N LYS A 20 16.73 -7.95 -8.49
CA LYS A 20 16.88 -8.95 -7.41
C LYS A 20 18.30 -9.50 -7.32
N GLU A 21 18.94 -9.74 -8.44
CA GLU A 21 20.35 -10.19 -8.50
C GLU A 21 21.31 -9.10 -8.04
N ALA A 22 21.12 -7.86 -8.48
CA ALA A 22 21.92 -6.72 -8.06
C ALA A 22 21.83 -6.47 -6.54
N ARG A 23 20.64 -6.58 -5.96
CA ARG A 23 20.44 -6.45 -4.50
C ARG A 23 21.16 -7.55 -3.71
N ARG A 24 21.10 -8.79 -4.19
CA ARG A 24 21.88 -9.90 -3.61
C ARG A 24 23.38 -9.64 -3.71
N ALA A 25 23.85 -9.18 -4.87
CA ALA A 25 25.26 -8.85 -5.07
C ALA A 25 25.72 -7.68 -4.15
N PHE A 26 24.87 -6.66 -3.99
CA PHE A 26 25.13 -5.55 -3.07
C PHE A 26 25.18 -6.02 -1.60
N SER A 27 24.24 -6.84 -1.16
CA SER A 27 24.20 -7.40 0.19
C SER A 27 25.42 -8.30 0.48
N ALA A 28 25.96 -8.94 -0.56
CA ALA A 28 27.19 -9.75 -0.49
C ALA A 28 28.48 -8.90 -0.60
N GLY A 29 28.39 -7.58 -0.81
CA GLY A 29 29.53 -6.70 -1.00
C GLY A 29 30.22 -6.83 -2.38
N ASN A 30 29.59 -7.47 -3.35
CA ASN A 30 30.14 -7.69 -4.70
C ASN A 30 29.98 -6.48 -5.63
N ILE A 31 29.02 -5.61 -5.36
CA ILE A 31 28.81 -4.32 -6.03
C ILE A 31 28.63 -3.21 -5.00
N ASP A 32 28.92 -1.99 -5.38
CA ASP A 32 28.71 -0.81 -4.55
C ASP A 32 27.29 -0.21 -4.71
N ARG A 33 26.99 0.84 -3.94
CA ARG A 33 25.70 1.52 -3.95
C ARG A 33 25.41 2.19 -5.31
N ASP A 34 26.41 2.75 -5.95
CA ASP A 34 26.24 3.47 -7.22
C ASP A 34 25.89 2.48 -8.34
N GLN A 35 26.56 1.32 -8.36
CA GLN A 35 26.24 0.23 -9.31
C GLN A 35 24.84 -0.33 -9.10
N LEU A 36 24.40 -0.51 -7.85
CA LEU A 36 23.00 -0.92 -7.57
C LEU A 36 22.02 0.14 -8.05
N THR A 37 22.28 1.41 -7.74
CA THR A 37 21.41 2.53 -8.16
C THR A 37 21.28 2.61 -9.67
N GLU A 38 22.37 2.44 -10.43
CA GLU A 38 22.32 2.43 -11.88
C GLU A 38 21.43 1.31 -12.45
N ILE A 39 21.46 0.12 -11.84
CA ILE A 39 20.62 -1.01 -12.27
C ILE A 39 19.14 -0.73 -11.92
N GLU A 40 18.88 -0.21 -10.72
CA GLU A 40 17.52 0.18 -10.29
C GLU A 40 16.96 1.30 -11.19
N ASP A 41 17.76 2.30 -11.53
CA ASP A 41 17.37 3.40 -12.43
C ASP A 41 16.94 2.88 -13.81
N LYS A 42 17.75 2.02 -14.42
CA LYS A 42 17.41 1.40 -15.72
C LYS A 42 16.10 0.61 -15.64
N ALA A 43 15.90 -0.13 -14.57
CA ALA A 43 14.67 -0.91 -14.38
C ALA A 43 13.44 0.01 -14.20
N ILE A 44 13.56 1.11 -13.45
CA ILE A 44 12.48 2.07 -13.26
C ILE A 44 12.14 2.77 -14.59
N LEU A 45 13.15 3.20 -15.37
CA LEU A 45 12.92 3.81 -16.68
C LEU A 45 12.16 2.85 -17.62
N ASN A 46 12.52 1.57 -17.64
CA ASN A 46 11.80 0.57 -18.41
C ASN A 46 10.35 0.40 -17.92
N ALA A 47 10.13 0.39 -16.61
CA ALA A 47 8.79 0.30 -16.05
C ALA A 47 7.94 1.54 -16.37
N LEU A 48 8.51 2.74 -16.34
CA LEU A 48 7.83 3.98 -16.72
C LEU A 48 7.44 3.97 -18.21
N GLU A 49 8.32 3.50 -19.10
CA GLU A 49 7.99 3.36 -20.51
C GLU A 49 6.89 2.32 -20.74
N ARG A 50 6.92 1.18 -20.05
CA ARG A 50 5.84 0.17 -20.12
C ARG A 50 4.50 0.73 -19.61
N GLN A 51 4.49 1.47 -18.50
CA GLN A 51 3.30 2.14 -17.99
C GLN A 51 2.72 3.12 -19.02
N LYS A 52 3.58 3.91 -19.69
CA LYS A 52 3.20 4.82 -20.76
C LYS A 52 2.58 4.08 -21.95
N GLN A 53 3.20 3.00 -22.38
CA GLN A 53 2.70 2.16 -23.49
C GLN A 53 1.35 1.52 -23.14
N THR A 54 1.19 1.04 -21.91
CA THR A 54 -0.07 0.50 -21.39
C THR A 54 -1.16 1.58 -21.35
N GLY A 55 -0.78 2.84 -21.05
CA GLY A 55 -1.69 3.97 -20.97
C GLY A 55 -2.36 4.12 -19.61
N ILE A 56 -1.67 3.72 -18.53
CA ILE A 56 -2.14 3.95 -17.16
C ILE A 56 -2.16 5.45 -16.84
N ASP A 57 -3.12 5.91 -16.04
CA ASP A 57 -3.32 7.36 -15.80
C ASP A 57 -2.33 7.95 -14.77
N ILE A 58 -1.74 7.12 -13.93
CA ILE A 58 -0.84 7.54 -12.85
C ILE A 58 0.39 6.65 -12.78
N PHE A 59 1.57 7.24 -12.80
CA PHE A 59 2.85 6.53 -12.83
C PHE A 59 3.39 6.21 -11.45
N SER A 60 4.26 5.19 -11.34
CA SER A 60 5.07 4.90 -10.15
C SER A 60 6.44 4.35 -10.55
N ASP A 61 7.40 4.36 -9.61
CA ASP A 61 8.71 3.72 -9.77
C ASP A 61 8.66 2.18 -9.61
N GLY A 62 7.45 1.62 -9.44
CA GLY A 62 7.23 0.19 -9.16
C GLY A 62 7.75 -0.26 -7.80
N GLU A 63 8.18 0.66 -6.97
CA GLU A 63 8.84 0.42 -5.67
C GLU A 63 10.13 -0.42 -5.80
N PHE A 64 10.82 -0.30 -6.93
CA PHE A 64 11.99 -1.14 -7.22
C PHE A 64 13.17 -0.88 -6.30
N ARG A 65 13.23 0.27 -5.63
CA ARG A 65 14.27 0.59 -4.65
C ARG A 65 13.99 0.05 -3.24
N ARG A 66 12.80 -0.52 -3.00
CA ARG A 66 12.34 -1.00 -1.69
C ARG A 66 12.40 -2.53 -1.60
N ALA A 67 12.83 -3.07 -0.46
CA ALA A 67 12.70 -4.50 -0.16
C ALA A 67 11.24 -4.88 0.20
N SER A 68 10.52 -3.96 0.83
CA SER A 68 9.07 -4.07 1.07
C SER A 68 8.45 -2.67 1.11
N PHE A 69 7.13 -2.57 1.04
CA PHE A 69 6.39 -1.31 1.13
C PHE A 69 6.64 -0.52 2.43
N GLN A 70 7.27 -1.12 3.44
CA GLN A 70 7.55 -0.52 4.77
C GLN A 70 8.97 0.00 4.93
N ASN A 71 9.91 -0.42 4.07
CA ASN A 71 11.34 -0.26 4.33
C ASN A 71 11.82 1.18 4.39
N ASP A 72 11.20 2.10 3.67
CA ASP A 72 11.63 3.50 3.66
C ASP A 72 11.64 4.14 5.06
N VAL A 73 10.71 3.75 5.94
CA VAL A 73 10.68 4.24 7.32
C VAL A 73 11.90 3.72 8.10
N ALA A 74 12.10 2.41 8.12
CA ALA A 74 13.17 1.79 8.89
C ALA A 74 14.56 2.22 8.42
N ASP A 75 14.73 2.41 7.12
CA ASP A 75 16.00 2.85 6.52
C ASP A 75 16.29 4.35 6.73
N SER A 76 15.29 5.13 7.14
CA SER A 76 15.38 6.59 7.27
C SER A 76 15.28 7.08 8.71
N VAL A 77 15.07 6.16 9.66
CA VAL A 77 14.82 6.46 11.08
C VAL A 77 15.72 5.60 11.95
N GLU A 78 16.52 6.23 12.79
CA GLU A 78 17.30 5.55 13.82
C GLU A 78 16.39 5.12 14.98
N GLY A 79 16.83 4.15 15.77
CA GLY A 79 16.10 3.59 16.91
C GLY A 79 15.55 2.20 16.66
N TYR A 80 15.78 1.64 15.46
CA TYR A 80 15.48 0.27 15.11
C TYR A 80 16.71 -0.64 15.22
N THR A 81 16.48 -1.91 15.53
CA THR A 81 17.49 -2.98 15.46
C THR A 81 16.84 -4.23 14.86
N GLU A 82 17.58 -4.95 14.03
CA GLU A 82 17.13 -6.24 13.52
C GLU A 82 16.87 -7.25 14.63
N SER A 83 15.82 -8.05 14.49
CA SER A 83 15.44 -9.09 15.45
C SER A 83 15.18 -10.40 14.72
N ASP A 84 15.71 -11.49 15.27
CA ASP A 84 15.49 -12.86 14.78
C ASP A 84 14.07 -13.38 15.00
N ARG A 85 13.24 -12.65 15.74
CA ARG A 85 11.87 -13.06 16.07
C ARG A 85 10.88 -12.05 15.55
N PRO A 86 9.91 -12.48 14.71
CA PRO A 86 8.83 -11.60 14.28
C PRO A 86 8.01 -11.14 15.49
N ALA A 87 7.68 -9.84 15.53
CA ALA A 87 6.82 -9.28 16.58
C ALA A 87 5.36 -9.76 16.44
N VAL A 88 4.97 -10.17 15.25
CA VAL A 88 3.63 -10.71 14.95
C VAL A 88 3.76 -11.93 14.05
N VAL A 89 3.19 -13.04 14.49
CA VAL A 89 3.01 -14.23 13.64
C VAL A 89 1.70 -14.05 12.88
N ARG A 90 1.80 -13.87 11.55
CA ARG A 90 0.65 -13.85 10.66
C ARG A 90 0.37 -15.26 10.16
N ILE A 91 -0.89 -15.68 10.21
CA ILE A 91 -1.33 -16.91 9.57
C ILE A 91 -1.75 -16.56 8.15
N TRP A 92 -0.88 -16.83 7.21
CA TRP A 92 -1.13 -16.61 5.80
C TRP A 92 -2.04 -17.71 5.23
N GLN A 93 -2.88 -17.32 4.29
CA GLN A 93 -3.80 -18.19 3.54
C GLN A 93 -3.52 -18.05 2.05
N GLY A 94 -3.90 -19.06 1.25
CA GLY A 94 -3.71 -19.03 -0.20
C GLY A 94 -2.58 -19.96 -0.68
N PRO A 95 -2.06 -19.76 -1.89
CA PRO A 95 -1.08 -20.64 -2.50
C PRO A 95 0.17 -20.82 -1.62
N GLY A 96 0.55 -22.07 -1.34
CA GLY A 96 1.74 -22.41 -0.54
C GLY A 96 1.68 -21.99 0.93
N SER A 97 0.48 -21.78 1.49
CA SER A 97 0.31 -21.41 2.92
C SER A 97 0.69 -22.51 3.91
N ASP A 98 0.81 -23.74 3.46
CA ASP A 98 1.27 -24.91 4.20
C ASP A 98 2.80 -25.00 4.32
N GLN A 99 3.53 -24.19 3.57
CA GLN A 99 4.98 -24.12 3.67
C GLN A 99 5.40 -23.15 4.80
N PRO A 100 6.47 -23.47 5.56
CA PRO A 100 6.97 -22.56 6.56
C PRO A 100 7.34 -21.23 5.91
N GLU A 101 6.80 -20.15 6.46
CA GLU A 101 7.12 -18.79 5.98
C GLU A 101 8.61 -18.54 6.17
N GLN A 102 9.30 -18.05 5.14
CA GLN A 102 10.60 -17.44 5.33
C GLN A 102 10.41 -16.25 6.29
N GLN A 103 10.87 -16.40 7.51
CA GLN A 103 10.81 -15.35 8.51
C GLN A 103 11.71 -14.21 8.02
N ASN A 104 11.09 -13.17 7.49
CA ASN A 104 11.82 -11.93 7.27
C ASN A 104 12.25 -11.37 8.62
N THR A 105 13.50 -10.96 8.75
CA THR A 105 13.98 -10.23 9.91
C THR A 105 13.05 -9.05 10.17
N THR A 106 12.48 -8.96 11.36
CA THR A 106 11.68 -7.82 11.77
C THR A 106 12.56 -6.81 12.48
N GLN A 107 12.35 -5.56 12.20
CA GLN A 107 12.99 -4.49 12.92
C GLN A 107 12.20 -4.17 14.19
N VAL A 108 12.86 -4.23 15.33
CA VAL A 108 12.32 -3.91 16.66
C VAL A 108 12.80 -2.52 17.07
N VAL A 109 11.93 -1.73 17.66
CA VAL A 109 12.30 -0.44 18.23
C VAL A 109 13.06 -0.66 19.55
N THR A 110 14.31 -0.26 19.56
CA THR A 110 15.26 -0.40 20.68
C THR A 110 15.81 0.93 21.17
N GLY A 111 15.23 2.04 20.71
CA GLY A 111 15.59 3.41 21.09
C GLY A 111 14.49 4.40 20.76
N LYS A 112 14.62 5.66 21.19
CA LYS A 112 13.74 6.73 20.68
C LYS A 112 13.99 6.91 19.20
N LEU A 113 12.89 7.03 18.43
CA LEU A 113 12.96 7.21 16.99
C LEU A 113 13.50 8.62 16.65
N ARG A 114 14.40 8.67 15.68
CA ARG A 114 14.95 9.93 15.15
C ARG A 114 15.08 9.82 13.64
N GLN A 115 14.31 10.61 12.92
CA GLN A 115 14.42 10.69 11.47
C GLN A 115 15.79 11.29 11.10
N VAL A 116 16.56 10.60 10.27
CA VAL A 116 17.92 11.01 9.84
C VAL A 116 17.98 11.43 8.38
N ARG A 117 16.98 11.04 7.59
CA ARG A 117 16.79 11.47 6.19
C ARG A 117 15.33 11.44 5.81
N ARG A 118 14.99 11.99 4.67
CA ARG A 118 13.65 11.86 4.08
C ARG A 118 13.38 10.43 3.64
N LEU A 119 12.11 10.00 3.71
CA LEU A 119 11.72 8.62 3.38
C LEU A 119 11.82 8.33 1.88
N THR A 120 11.37 9.27 1.04
CA THR A 120 11.16 9.06 -0.40
C THR A 120 11.90 10.04 -1.31
N GLU A 121 12.87 10.78 -0.78
CA GLU A 121 13.57 11.85 -1.53
C GLU A 121 14.20 11.36 -2.84
N ALA A 122 14.90 10.23 -2.81
CA ALA A 122 15.55 9.67 -4.00
C ALA A 122 14.53 9.25 -5.06
N GLN A 123 13.44 8.60 -4.64
CA GLN A 123 12.36 8.15 -5.53
C GLN A 123 11.63 9.35 -6.13
N THR A 124 11.27 10.33 -5.30
CA THR A 124 10.56 11.53 -5.72
C THR A 124 11.38 12.35 -6.70
N SER A 125 12.66 12.60 -6.41
CA SER A 125 13.58 13.34 -7.27
C SER A 125 13.74 12.66 -8.63
N PHE A 126 13.85 11.32 -8.63
CA PHE A 126 13.96 10.54 -9.85
C PHE A 126 12.69 10.63 -10.70
N LEU A 127 11.52 10.44 -10.09
CA LEU A 127 10.24 10.49 -10.79
C LEU A 127 9.92 11.91 -11.31
N LYS A 128 10.25 12.96 -10.60
CA LYS A 128 10.11 14.36 -11.07
C LYS A 128 10.88 14.61 -12.36
N THR A 129 12.00 13.94 -12.55
CA THR A 129 12.86 14.09 -13.73
C THR A 129 12.43 13.21 -14.89
N HIS A 130 11.93 12.00 -14.59
CA HIS A 130 11.80 10.94 -15.59
C HIS A 130 10.36 10.46 -15.84
N SER A 131 9.40 10.81 -14.97
CA SER A 131 8.02 10.35 -15.17
C SER A 131 7.41 10.99 -16.42
N PRO A 132 6.77 10.21 -17.30
CA PRO A 132 6.10 10.74 -18.50
C PRO A 132 4.86 11.60 -18.21
N GLY A 133 4.33 11.55 -16.98
CA GLY A 133 3.14 12.24 -16.55
C GLY A 133 3.03 12.30 -15.02
N PRO A 134 1.84 12.57 -14.47
CA PRO A 134 1.63 12.61 -13.03
C PRO A 134 1.99 11.26 -12.40
N PHE A 135 2.65 11.30 -11.25
CA PHE A 135 3.07 10.10 -10.53
C PHE A 135 2.55 10.08 -9.10
N LYS A 136 2.44 8.87 -8.54
CA LYS A 136 2.12 8.66 -7.14
C LYS A 136 3.34 8.28 -6.32
N MET A 137 3.30 8.71 -5.05
CA MET A 137 4.19 8.20 -4.00
C MET A 137 3.37 7.45 -2.97
N THR A 138 3.83 6.25 -2.64
CA THR A 138 3.23 5.36 -1.64
C THR A 138 4.00 5.41 -0.33
N LEU A 139 3.29 5.47 0.79
CA LEU A 139 3.83 5.45 2.14
C LEU A 139 3.06 4.43 2.98
N PRO A 140 3.69 3.74 3.93
CA PRO A 140 2.95 2.88 4.84
C PRO A 140 2.12 3.70 5.84
N THR A 141 0.96 3.18 6.27
CA THR A 141 0.24 3.74 7.42
C THR A 141 1.11 3.70 8.68
N PRO A 142 1.09 4.74 9.53
CA PRO A 142 1.82 4.71 10.81
C PRO A 142 1.37 3.57 11.72
N ASN A 143 0.09 3.16 11.63
CA ASN A 143 -0.48 2.07 12.42
C ASN A 143 0.16 0.69 12.13
N GLN A 144 0.93 0.56 11.04
CA GLN A 144 1.65 -0.67 10.70
C GLN A 144 2.75 -0.99 11.74
N PHE A 145 3.50 0.02 12.18
CA PHE A 145 4.76 -0.16 12.91
C PHE A 145 4.63 -0.61 14.36
N PRO A 146 3.72 -0.07 15.20
CA PRO A 146 3.58 -0.55 16.57
C PRO A 146 3.25 -2.04 16.66
N ALA A 147 2.59 -2.55 15.64
CA ALA A 147 2.24 -3.96 15.60
C ALA A 147 3.41 -4.88 15.24
N ILE A 148 4.34 -4.43 14.41
CA ILE A 148 5.46 -5.25 13.90
C ILE A 148 6.78 -4.96 14.61
N SER A 149 6.91 -3.80 15.26
CA SER A 149 8.18 -3.31 15.80
C SER A 149 8.17 -3.05 17.32
N TYR A 150 6.98 -3.09 17.96
CA TYR A 150 6.89 -2.97 19.42
C TYR A 150 7.08 -4.33 20.08
N LYS A 151 8.16 -4.50 20.85
CA LYS A 151 8.47 -5.71 21.58
C LYS A 151 8.49 -5.44 23.08
N GLU A 152 7.63 -6.13 23.83
CA GLU A 152 7.58 -6.06 25.29
C GLU A 152 8.91 -6.47 25.92
N GLY A 153 9.31 -5.82 26.98
CA GLY A 153 10.60 -5.99 27.63
C GLY A 153 11.76 -5.28 26.93
N VAL A 154 11.54 -4.70 25.75
CA VAL A 154 12.53 -3.98 24.94
C VAL A 154 12.06 -2.57 24.61
N THR A 155 10.99 -2.46 23.83
CA THR A 155 10.48 -1.18 23.33
C THR A 155 9.82 -0.34 24.45
N ASP A 156 9.19 -0.96 25.42
CA ASP A 156 8.58 -0.34 26.60
C ASP A 156 9.56 0.46 27.47
N LYS A 157 10.87 0.22 27.34
CA LYS A 157 11.90 1.05 27.96
C LYS A 157 12.01 2.45 27.34
N PHE A 158 11.50 2.65 26.17
CA PHE A 158 11.57 3.90 25.40
C PHE A 158 10.21 4.50 25.13
N TYR A 159 9.20 3.65 24.92
CA TYR A 159 7.79 3.98 24.65
C TYR A 159 6.91 3.14 25.58
N ALA A 160 6.34 3.75 26.59
CA ALA A 160 5.56 3.02 27.61
C ALA A 160 4.36 2.26 26.99
N THR A 161 3.84 2.74 25.87
CA THR A 161 2.71 2.12 25.17
C THR A 161 2.94 2.05 23.66
N ARG A 162 2.17 1.18 23.00
CA ARG A 162 2.13 1.10 21.52
C ARG A 162 1.61 2.42 20.92
N SER A 163 0.72 3.11 21.60
CA SER A 163 0.19 4.41 21.21
C SER A 163 1.30 5.47 21.18
N GLU A 164 2.14 5.56 22.21
CA GLU A 164 3.27 6.50 22.20
C GLU A 164 4.19 6.30 20.98
N LEU A 165 4.49 5.04 20.65
CA LEU A 165 5.27 4.72 19.45
C LEU A 165 4.53 5.13 18.17
N LEU A 166 3.21 4.85 18.08
CA LEU A 166 2.39 5.23 16.95
C LEU A 166 2.48 6.73 16.66
N TRP A 167 2.28 7.55 17.71
CA TRP A 167 2.29 9.00 17.55
C TRP A 167 3.66 9.60 17.25
N ASP A 168 4.73 8.89 17.56
CA ASP A 168 6.09 9.28 17.15
C ASP A 168 6.33 8.96 15.66
N ILE A 169 5.82 7.84 15.18
CA ILE A 169 5.84 7.48 13.75
C ILE A 169 4.93 8.41 12.92
N VAL A 170 3.79 8.83 13.46
CA VAL A 170 2.92 9.84 12.83
C VAL A 170 3.72 11.10 12.49
N LYS A 171 4.64 11.56 13.35
CA LYS A 171 5.47 12.74 13.07
C LYS A 171 6.35 12.53 11.85
N VAL A 172 6.93 11.33 11.71
CA VAL A 172 7.80 10.97 10.58
C VAL A 172 7.01 10.93 9.26
N ILE A 173 5.90 10.20 9.24
CA ILE A 173 5.06 10.08 8.01
C ILE A 173 4.47 11.44 7.64
N LYS A 174 3.97 12.21 8.62
CA LYS A 174 3.45 13.56 8.40
C LYS A 174 4.50 14.52 7.83
N SER A 175 5.73 14.44 8.31
CA SER A 175 6.85 15.23 7.78
C SER A 175 7.12 14.92 6.31
N GLU A 176 7.10 13.63 5.95
CA GLU A 176 7.29 13.21 4.55
C GLU A 176 6.12 13.65 3.67
N ILE A 177 4.86 13.48 4.10
CA ILE A 177 3.69 13.95 3.36
C ILE A 177 3.76 15.47 3.14
N ALA A 178 4.16 16.24 4.15
CA ALA A 178 4.32 17.69 4.01
C ALA A 178 5.40 18.05 2.97
N ALA A 179 6.49 17.29 2.90
CA ALA A 179 7.52 17.47 1.89
C ALA A 179 7.01 17.14 0.48
N LEU A 180 6.31 16.00 0.31
CA LEU A 180 5.70 15.60 -0.96
C LEU A 180 4.68 16.62 -1.47
N VAL A 181 3.87 17.18 -0.56
CA VAL A 181 2.94 18.28 -0.87
C VAL A 181 3.70 19.52 -1.33
N GLY A 182 4.76 19.92 -0.61
CA GLY A 182 5.62 21.04 -0.99
C GLY A 182 6.32 20.84 -2.34
N GLU A 183 6.57 19.62 -2.72
CA GLU A 183 7.13 19.21 -4.02
C GLU A 183 6.07 19.05 -5.11
N GLN A 184 4.80 19.26 -4.80
CA GLN A 184 3.65 19.13 -5.70
C GLN A 184 3.53 17.73 -6.34
N VAL A 185 3.80 16.68 -5.57
CA VAL A 185 3.55 15.32 -6.01
C VAL A 185 2.05 15.13 -6.21
N ALA A 186 1.65 14.78 -7.43
CA ALA A 186 0.24 14.78 -7.84
C ALA A 186 -0.65 13.83 -7.03
N TYR A 187 -0.06 12.74 -6.48
CA TYR A 187 -0.81 11.68 -5.81
C TYR A 187 0.00 11.10 -4.64
N ILE A 188 -0.53 11.19 -3.44
CA ILE A 188 0.08 10.64 -2.22
C ILE A 188 -0.85 9.56 -1.68
N GLN A 189 -0.35 8.33 -1.58
CA GLN A 189 -1.12 7.16 -1.13
C GLN A 189 -0.56 6.61 0.17
N ILE A 190 -1.42 6.37 1.16
CA ILE A 190 -1.09 5.59 2.35
C ILE A 190 -1.56 4.15 2.15
N ASP A 191 -0.67 3.18 2.34
CA ASP A 191 -0.97 1.76 2.29
C ASP A 191 -1.31 1.24 3.69
N ALA A 192 -2.57 0.88 3.90
CA ALA A 192 -3.13 0.59 5.20
C ALA A 192 -3.76 -0.82 5.31
N PRO A 193 -2.99 -1.90 5.13
CA PRO A 193 -3.52 -3.27 5.15
C PRO A 193 -4.09 -3.67 6.52
N ARG A 194 -3.69 -3.00 7.60
CA ARG A 194 -4.14 -3.33 8.95
C ARG A 194 -5.61 -3.00 9.24
N TYR A 195 -6.26 -2.17 8.44
CA TYR A 195 -7.71 -2.00 8.58
C TYR A 195 -8.47 -3.32 8.40
N SER A 196 -7.91 -4.28 7.69
CA SER A 196 -8.47 -5.64 7.59
C SER A 196 -8.56 -6.39 8.92
N TYR A 197 -7.76 -6.04 9.92
CA TYR A 197 -7.85 -6.61 11.27
C TYR A 197 -9.15 -6.25 11.98
N TYR A 198 -9.72 -5.12 11.63
CA TYR A 198 -10.97 -4.63 12.23
C TYR A 198 -12.22 -5.15 11.53
N VAL A 199 -12.10 -5.73 10.33
CA VAL A 199 -13.21 -6.39 9.63
C VAL A 199 -13.27 -7.89 9.84
N ASP A 200 -12.12 -8.55 10.05
CA ASP A 200 -12.03 -10.01 10.22
C ASP A 200 -12.32 -10.39 11.68
N PRO A 201 -13.37 -11.20 11.96
CA PRO A 201 -13.69 -11.60 13.33
C PRO A 201 -12.54 -12.34 14.05
N LYS A 202 -11.71 -13.09 13.32
CA LYS A 202 -10.56 -13.80 13.90
C LYS A 202 -9.50 -12.81 14.39
N TRP A 203 -9.21 -11.78 13.60
CA TRP A 203 -8.25 -10.74 13.99
C TRP A 203 -8.79 -9.86 15.12
N ARG A 204 -10.09 -9.54 15.13
CA ARG A 204 -10.72 -8.84 16.27
C ARG A 204 -10.62 -9.65 17.58
N ALA A 205 -10.84 -10.97 17.50
CA ALA A 205 -10.67 -11.86 18.67
C ALA A 205 -9.20 -11.87 19.13
N HIS A 206 -8.27 -12.00 18.20
CA HIS A 206 -6.83 -11.99 18.50
C HIS A 206 -6.36 -10.68 19.14
N LEU A 207 -6.87 -9.53 18.70
CA LEU A 207 -6.55 -8.24 19.34
C LEU A 207 -7.03 -8.23 20.82
N ARG A 208 -8.23 -8.75 21.09
CA ARG A 208 -8.73 -8.86 22.48
C ARG A 208 -7.88 -9.80 23.35
N GLU A 209 -7.40 -10.91 22.79
CA GLU A 209 -6.46 -11.81 23.48
C GLU A 209 -5.15 -11.11 23.86
N LEU A 210 -4.71 -10.13 23.04
CA LEU A 210 -3.55 -9.29 23.32
C LEU A 210 -3.88 -8.10 24.25
N GLY A 211 -5.11 -8.02 24.82
CA GLY A 211 -5.54 -6.93 25.68
C GLY A 211 -5.81 -5.61 24.95
N VAL A 212 -6.00 -5.67 23.62
CA VAL A 212 -6.28 -4.51 22.75
C VAL A 212 -7.77 -4.51 22.40
N ASP A 213 -8.48 -3.42 22.72
CA ASP A 213 -9.84 -3.23 22.21
C ASP A 213 -9.80 -2.88 20.72
N PRO A 214 -10.44 -3.69 19.85
CA PRO A 214 -10.36 -3.47 18.40
C PRO A 214 -11.03 -2.18 17.93
N ASP A 215 -12.03 -1.68 18.66
CA ASP A 215 -12.75 -0.46 18.26
C ASP A 215 -11.97 0.79 18.67
N GLU A 216 -11.35 0.79 19.85
CA GLU A 216 -10.43 1.87 20.28
C GLU A 216 -9.18 1.91 19.38
N ALA A 217 -8.60 0.74 19.05
CA ALA A 217 -7.46 0.64 18.16
C ALA A 217 -7.78 1.09 16.73
N PHE A 218 -9.00 0.82 16.26
CA PHE A 218 -9.48 1.30 14.98
C PHE A 218 -9.61 2.84 14.97
N ASP A 219 -10.16 3.41 16.04
CA ASP A 219 -10.31 4.85 16.18
C ASP A 219 -8.96 5.57 16.20
N GLU A 220 -8.02 5.03 16.93
CA GLU A 220 -6.66 5.56 16.99
C GLU A 220 -5.96 5.45 15.62
N ALA A 221 -6.15 4.35 14.87
CA ALA A 221 -5.61 4.19 13.52
C ALA A 221 -6.14 5.26 12.56
N VAL A 222 -7.44 5.52 12.57
CA VAL A 222 -8.08 6.58 11.75
C VAL A 222 -7.55 7.96 12.16
N ALA A 223 -7.43 8.22 13.45
CA ALA A 223 -6.89 9.48 13.94
C ALA A 223 -5.43 9.70 13.52
N ALA A 224 -4.61 8.65 13.55
CA ALA A 224 -3.21 8.68 13.13
C ALA A 224 -3.07 8.96 11.63
N ASP A 225 -3.84 8.27 10.77
CA ASP A 225 -3.82 8.51 9.33
C ASP A 225 -4.29 9.92 8.98
N ASN A 226 -5.37 10.40 9.62
CA ASN A 226 -5.85 11.77 9.44
C ASN A 226 -4.83 12.82 9.90
N ALA A 227 -4.08 12.55 10.97
CA ALA A 227 -3.01 13.44 11.43
C ALA A 227 -1.86 13.54 10.42
N CYS A 228 -1.60 12.48 9.67
CA CYS A 228 -0.62 12.45 8.58
C CYS A 228 -1.12 13.20 7.33
N LEU A 229 -2.36 12.93 6.92
CA LEU A 229 -2.95 13.45 5.67
C LEU A 229 -3.40 14.91 5.76
N GLY A 230 -3.62 15.42 6.98
CA GLY A 230 -4.12 16.76 7.21
C GLY A 230 -5.62 16.92 6.94
N ALA A 231 -6.23 17.95 7.51
CA ALA A 231 -7.68 18.19 7.41
C ALA A 231 -8.08 18.80 6.05
N VAL A 232 -7.20 19.59 5.44
CA VAL A 232 -7.47 20.30 4.17
C VAL A 232 -6.69 19.65 3.04
N ALA A 233 -7.36 19.37 1.93
CA ALA A 233 -6.71 18.89 0.72
C ALA A 233 -5.81 19.98 0.14
N PRO A 234 -4.51 19.71 -0.09
CA PRO A 234 -3.64 20.65 -0.79
C PRO A 234 -4.09 20.79 -2.25
N GLU A 235 -3.99 22.00 -2.80
CA GLU A 235 -4.34 22.23 -4.20
C GLU A 235 -3.43 21.41 -5.13
N GLY A 236 -4.03 20.72 -6.09
CA GLY A 236 -3.30 19.91 -7.10
C GLY A 236 -2.74 18.58 -6.58
N VAL A 237 -2.97 18.22 -5.31
CA VAL A 237 -2.49 16.97 -4.71
C VAL A 237 -3.66 16.08 -4.35
N THR A 238 -3.69 14.87 -4.86
CA THR A 238 -4.65 13.81 -4.50
C THR A 238 -4.13 13.02 -3.30
N ARG A 239 -4.92 12.95 -2.22
CA ARG A 239 -4.65 12.10 -1.06
C ARG A 239 -5.44 10.81 -1.18
N ALA A 240 -4.76 9.69 -1.01
CA ALA A 240 -5.38 8.38 -1.15
C ALA A 240 -5.01 7.42 -0.02
N ILE A 241 -5.87 6.44 0.20
CA ILE A 241 -5.58 5.32 1.08
C ILE A 241 -5.91 4.00 0.38
N HIS A 242 -4.99 3.03 0.48
CA HIS A 242 -5.20 1.68 -0.02
C HIS A 242 -5.43 0.70 1.13
N ILE A 243 -6.52 -0.08 1.03
CA ILE A 243 -6.93 -1.05 2.05
C ILE A 243 -7.10 -2.42 1.40
N CYS A 244 -6.18 -3.33 1.73
CA CYS A 244 -6.22 -4.72 1.29
C CYS A 244 -6.36 -5.70 2.47
N ARG A 245 -6.24 -6.99 2.19
CA ARG A 245 -6.30 -8.07 3.20
C ARG A 245 -4.96 -8.79 3.38
N GLY A 246 -3.88 -8.07 3.08
CA GLY A 246 -2.53 -8.60 3.07
C GLY A 246 -2.12 -9.11 1.69
N ASN A 247 -0.82 -9.00 1.42
CA ASN A 247 -0.23 -9.48 0.19
C ASN A 247 1.23 -9.89 0.43
N ASN A 248 1.50 -11.18 0.32
CA ASN A 248 2.84 -11.74 0.39
C ASN A 248 2.91 -13.01 -0.46
N GLN A 249 3.60 -12.95 -1.60
CA GLN A 249 3.70 -14.07 -2.53
C GLN A 249 2.31 -14.67 -2.85
N SER A 250 1.36 -13.83 -3.28
CA SER A 250 -0.03 -14.17 -3.58
C SER A 250 -0.88 -14.61 -2.37
N LYS A 251 -0.33 -14.64 -1.15
CA LYS A 251 -1.06 -14.99 0.08
C LYS A 251 -1.76 -13.78 0.69
N TRP A 252 -2.76 -14.04 1.53
CA TRP A 252 -3.47 -13.04 2.35
C TRP A 252 -3.58 -13.52 3.80
N TYR A 253 -3.84 -12.63 4.75
CA TYR A 253 -3.95 -13.00 6.17
C TYR A 253 -5.32 -12.64 6.79
N ALA A 254 -6.16 -11.88 6.11
CA ALA A 254 -7.48 -11.49 6.60
C ALA A 254 -8.55 -11.66 5.53
N GLN A 255 -9.81 -11.75 5.97
CA GLN A 255 -10.99 -11.82 5.13
C GLN A 255 -12.17 -11.10 5.78
N GLY A 256 -13.20 -10.80 5.00
CA GLY A 256 -14.40 -10.11 5.46
C GLY A 256 -14.66 -8.82 4.67
N GLY A 257 -15.95 -8.48 4.52
CA GLY A 257 -16.41 -7.25 3.88
C GLY A 257 -16.18 -6.03 4.77
N TYR A 258 -16.24 -4.84 4.18
CA TYR A 258 -15.97 -3.57 4.89
C TYR A 258 -17.10 -3.14 5.83
N GLU A 259 -18.26 -3.79 5.80
CA GLU A 259 -19.47 -3.38 6.56
C GLU A 259 -19.20 -2.99 8.02
N PRO A 260 -18.40 -3.75 8.83
CA PRO A 260 -18.20 -3.43 10.24
C PRO A 260 -17.51 -2.09 10.51
N ILE A 261 -16.77 -1.54 9.54
CA ILE A 261 -15.99 -0.31 9.71
C ILE A 261 -16.36 0.80 8.72
N ALA A 262 -17.16 0.49 7.71
CA ALA A 262 -17.37 1.35 6.53
C ALA A 262 -17.90 2.73 6.86
N GLU A 263 -18.97 2.81 7.68
CA GLU A 263 -19.60 4.09 8.02
C GLU A 263 -18.59 5.05 8.67
N LYS A 264 -17.87 4.56 9.68
CA LYS A 264 -16.89 5.37 10.40
C LYS A 264 -15.65 5.63 9.53
N LEU A 265 -15.09 4.60 8.92
CA LEU A 265 -13.87 4.71 8.13
C LEU A 265 -14.04 5.68 6.96
N PHE A 266 -15.02 5.44 6.10
CA PHE A 266 -15.21 6.24 4.89
C PHE A 266 -15.66 7.67 5.22
N GLY A 267 -16.47 7.82 6.27
CA GLY A 267 -16.99 9.11 6.72
C GLY A 267 -15.96 10.02 7.39
N THR A 268 -14.89 9.46 7.96
CA THR A 268 -13.95 10.24 8.79
C THR A 268 -12.55 10.38 8.19
N LEU A 269 -12.15 9.55 7.24
CA LEU A 269 -10.83 9.66 6.62
C LEU A 269 -10.70 10.95 5.77
N ASN A 270 -9.62 11.66 5.96
CA ASN A 270 -9.26 12.88 5.20
C ASN A 270 -8.57 12.54 3.88
N VAL A 271 -9.24 11.77 3.04
CA VAL A 271 -8.74 11.34 1.73
C VAL A 271 -9.69 11.76 0.61
N ASP A 272 -9.14 11.91 -0.59
CA ASP A 272 -9.88 12.21 -1.80
C ASP A 272 -10.25 10.91 -2.55
N ARG A 273 -9.43 9.83 -2.35
CA ARG A 273 -9.61 8.53 -3.00
C ARG A 273 -9.42 7.38 -2.02
N ILE A 274 -10.26 6.34 -2.16
CA ILE A 274 -10.20 5.13 -1.35
C ILE A 274 -10.03 3.93 -2.30
N LEU A 275 -8.87 3.27 -2.26
CA LEU A 275 -8.55 2.10 -3.08
C LEU A 275 -8.88 0.84 -2.28
N LEU A 276 -9.88 0.10 -2.72
CA LEU A 276 -10.46 -1.02 -1.97
C LEU A 276 -10.28 -2.35 -2.72
N GLU A 277 -9.82 -3.38 -2.01
CA GLU A 277 -9.76 -4.75 -2.50
C GLU A 277 -11.16 -5.32 -2.68
N TYR A 278 -11.49 -5.73 -3.91
CA TYR A 278 -12.77 -6.35 -4.29
C TYR A 278 -12.61 -7.43 -5.37
N ASP A 279 -11.42 -8.04 -5.52
CA ASP A 279 -11.14 -9.03 -6.56
C ASP A 279 -11.89 -10.36 -6.38
N THR A 280 -12.19 -10.74 -5.15
CA THR A 280 -12.83 -12.01 -4.81
C THR A 280 -13.92 -11.85 -3.76
N GLU A 281 -14.74 -12.91 -3.54
CA GLU A 281 -15.77 -12.96 -2.50
C GLU A 281 -15.21 -12.76 -1.08
N ARG A 282 -13.91 -12.94 -0.87
CA ARG A 282 -13.20 -12.65 0.39
C ARG A 282 -13.42 -11.22 0.87
N ALA A 283 -13.64 -10.30 -0.06
CA ALA A 283 -13.83 -8.88 0.22
C ALA A 283 -15.29 -8.49 0.53
N GLY A 284 -16.25 -9.41 0.39
CA GLY A 284 -17.68 -9.12 0.52
C GLY A 284 -18.27 -8.36 -0.66
N GLY A 285 -19.48 -7.85 -0.50
CA GLY A 285 -20.22 -7.08 -1.49
C GLY A 285 -19.93 -5.57 -1.47
N PHE A 286 -20.63 -4.82 -2.33
CA PHE A 286 -20.46 -3.38 -2.49
C PHE A 286 -21.37 -2.52 -1.59
N GLU A 287 -22.26 -3.13 -0.81
CA GLU A 287 -23.20 -2.44 0.09
C GLU A 287 -22.54 -1.41 1.01
N PRO A 288 -21.31 -1.68 1.55
CA PRO A 288 -20.60 -0.72 2.39
C PRO A 288 -20.27 0.61 1.69
N LEU A 289 -20.22 0.63 0.36
CA LEU A 289 -19.93 1.84 -0.42
C LEU A 289 -21.01 2.92 -0.28
N ARG A 290 -22.22 2.60 0.21
CA ARG A 290 -23.27 3.57 0.53
C ARG A 290 -22.84 4.62 1.57
N PHE A 291 -21.82 4.30 2.37
CA PHE A 291 -21.27 5.22 3.38
C PHE A 291 -20.17 6.15 2.85
N VAL A 292 -19.77 5.99 1.58
CA VAL A 292 -18.72 6.84 0.99
C VAL A 292 -19.26 8.26 0.75
N PRO A 293 -18.67 9.30 1.35
CA PRO A 293 -19.05 10.68 1.13
C PRO A 293 -18.99 11.10 -0.35
N ARG A 294 -19.83 12.09 -0.72
CA ARG A 294 -19.98 12.51 -2.12
C ARG A 294 -18.76 13.18 -2.74
N ASP A 295 -17.85 13.63 -1.94
CA ASP A 295 -16.58 14.27 -2.32
C ASP A 295 -15.43 13.29 -2.56
N LYS A 296 -15.64 12.00 -2.32
CA LYS A 296 -14.60 10.97 -2.46
C LYS A 296 -14.81 10.09 -3.69
N THR A 297 -13.71 9.65 -4.28
CA THR A 297 -13.67 8.63 -5.35
C THR A 297 -13.34 7.26 -4.75
N VAL A 298 -14.04 6.23 -5.19
CA VAL A 298 -13.70 4.83 -4.89
C VAL A 298 -12.95 4.22 -6.07
N VAL A 299 -11.76 3.69 -5.80
CA VAL A 299 -11.01 2.91 -6.77
C VAL A 299 -11.26 1.44 -6.50
N LEU A 300 -11.94 0.79 -7.43
CA LEU A 300 -12.34 -0.61 -7.32
C LEU A 300 -11.17 -1.52 -7.70
N GLY A 301 -10.59 -2.20 -6.73
CA GLY A 301 -9.56 -3.21 -6.92
C GLY A 301 -10.17 -4.53 -7.36
N LEU A 302 -10.62 -4.61 -8.62
CA LEU A 302 -11.33 -5.79 -9.15
C LEU A 302 -10.41 -6.81 -9.83
N ILE A 303 -9.21 -6.41 -10.19
CA ILE A 303 -8.25 -7.26 -10.91
C ILE A 303 -7.26 -7.83 -9.91
N SER A 304 -7.18 -9.17 -9.82
CA SER A 304 -6.31 -9.83 -8.84
C SER A 304 -4.84 -9.68 -9.20
N SER A 305 -4.05 -9.19 -8.26
CA SER A 305 -2.59 -9.24 -8.34
C SER A 305 -2.01 -10.55 -7.78
N LYS A 306 -2.86 -11.49 -7.36
CA LYS A 306 -2.47 -12.75 -6.70
C LYS A 306 -2.61 -13.98 -7.59
N ASP A 307 -3.40 -13.88 -8.64
CA ASP A 307 -3.71 -14.96 -9.57
C ASP A 307 -3.20 -14.59 -10.98
N PRO A 308 -2.47 -15.46 -11.70
CA PRO A 308 -2.01 -15.20 -13.06
C PRO A 308 -3.13 -15.15 -14.11
N VAL A 309 -4.30 -15.74 -13.81
CA VAL A 309 -5.45 -15.75 -14.73
C VAL A 309 -5.94 -14.32 -14.93
N THR A 310 -6.07 -13.90 -16.19
CA THR A 310 -6.64 -12.61 -16.56
C THR A 310 -8.15 -12.67 -16.45
N GLU A 311 -8.74 -11.69 -15.80
CA GLU A 311 -10.19 -11.56 -15.58
C GLU A 311 -10.93 -11.33 -16.91
N CYS A 312 -12.19 -11.75 -16.96
CA CYS A 312 -13.07 -11.45 -18.08
C CYS A 312 -13.54 -9.98 -18.00
N GLN A 313 -13.34 -9.21 -19.07
CA GLN A 313 -13.74 -7.80 -19.11
C GLN A 313 -15.23 -7.59 -18.85
N ASP A 314 -16.09 -8.48 -19.38
CA ASP A 314 -17.54 -8.36 -19.16
C ASP A 314 -17.92 -8.58 -17.69
N ASP A 315 -17.20 -9.42 -16.95
CA ASP A 315 -17.39 -9.57 -15.51
C ASP A 315 -16.95 -8.31 -14.77
N LEU A 316 -15.86 -7.66 -15.17
CA LEU A 316 -15.42 -6.39 -14.59
C LEU A 316 -16.46 -5.29 -14.82
N LEU A 317 -17.01 -5.19 -16.03
CA LEU A 317 -18.06 -4.22 -16.37
C LEU A 317 -19.32 -4.44 -15.53
N ARG A 318 -19.76 -5.70 -15.38
CA ARG A 318 -20.90 -6.06 -14.53
C ARG A 318 -20.65 -5.67 -13.07
N ARG A 319 -19.45 -5.91 -12.54
CA ARG A 319 -19.09 -5.54 -11.17
C ARG A 319 -19.01 -4.03 -10.96
N ILE A 320 -18.53 -3.29 -11.95
CA ILE A 320 -18.56 -1.80 -11.91
C ILE A 320 -20.03 -1.30 -11.90
N ASP A 321 -20.92 -1.91 -12.70
CA ASP A 321 -22.35 -1.58 -12.68
C ASP A 321 -22.99 -1.90 -11.31
N GLU A 322 -22.65 -3.02 -10.69
CA GLU A 322 -23.08 -3.36 -9.34
C GLU A 322 -22.64 -2.30 -8.30
N ALA A 323 -21.37 -1.88 -8.34
CA ALA A 323 -20.83 -0.85 -7.45
C ALA A 323 -21.48 0.52 -7.71
N SER A 324 -21.86 0.81 -8.96
CA SER A 324 -22.48 2.08 -9.36
C SER A 324 -23.87 2.32 -8.74
N LYS A 325 -24.51 1.27 -8.20
CA LYS A 325 -25.75 1.37 -7.43
C LYS A 325 -25.57 2.08 -6.09
N PHE A 326 -24.35 2.14 -5.58
CA PHE A 326 -24.00 2.75 -4.29
C PHE A 326 -23.19 4.04 -4.43
N VAL A 327 -22.30 4.11 -5.42
CA VAL A 327 -21.46 5.27 -5.73
C VAL A 327 -21.59 5.58 -7.22
N PRO A 328 -22.04 6.80 -7.62
CA PRO A 328 -22.15 7.15 -9.03
C PRO A 328 -20.89 6.82 -9.83
N VAL A 329 -21.06 6.34 -11.07
CA VAL A 329 -19.96 5.86 -11.92
C VAL A 329 -18.87 6.92 -12.12
N GLU A 330 -19.23 8.20 -12.12
CA GLU A 330 -18.31 9.35 -12.21
C GLU A 330 -17.40 9.48 -10.99
N ARG A 331 -17.66 8.74 -9.92
CA ARG A 331 -16.84 8.69 -8.69
C ARG A 331 -16.24 7.30 -8.47
N LEU A 332 -16.26 6.46 -9.51
CA LEU A 332 -15.57 5.17 -9.52
C LEU A 332 -14.32 5.25 -10.40
N ALA A 333 -13.34 4.44 -10.09
CA ALA A 333 -12.15 4.18 -10.89
C ALA A 333 -11.78 2.69 -10.73
N LEU A 334 -10.84 2.19 -11.52
CA LEU A 334 -10.45 0.78 -11.54
C LEU A 334 -8.96 0.64 -11.26
N SER A 335 -8.59 -0.40 -10.50
CA SER A 335 -7.20 -0.78 -10.27
C SER A 335 -7.06 -2.30 -10.04
N PRO A 336 -5.83 -2.84 -10.00
CA PRO A 336 -5.59 -4.11 -9.34
C PRO A 336 -5.98 -4.05 -7.85
N GLN A 337 -6.26 -5.22 -7.26
CA GLN A 337 -6.69 -5.29 -5.85
C GLN A 337 -5.58 -4.92 -4.85
N CYS A 338 -4.32 -5.08 -5.23
CA CYS A 338 -3.12 -4.70 -4.47
C CYS A 338 -1.95 -4.49 -5.45
N GLY A 339 -0.79 -4.05 -4.95
CA GLY A 339 0.44 -4.09 -5.71
C GLY A 339 0.85 -5.52 -6.08
N PHE A 340 1.64 -5.69 -7.14
CA PHE A 340 2.11 -7.00 -7.59
C PHE A 340 3.28 -7.53 -6.75
N ALA A 341 3.93 -6.66 -6.00
CA ALA A 341 5.09 -7.04 -5.18
C ALA A 341 5.23 -6.17 -3.92
N SER A 342 4.39 -6.42 -2.93
CA SER A 342 4.48 -5.75 -1.61
C SER A 342 5.79 -6.05 -0.87
N THR A 343 6.49 -7.12 -1.27
CA THR A 343 7.85 -7.48 -0.87
C THR A 343 8.69 -7.79 -2.10
N GLU A 344 10.02 -7.83 -1.96
CA GLU A 344 10.95 -8.13 -3.05
C GLU A 344 10.66 -9.47 -3.76
N ALA A 345 10.16 -10.45 -3.02
CA ALA A 345 9.79 -11.74 -3.58
C ALA A 345 8.75 -11.63 -4.70
N GLY A 346 7.79 -10.71 -4.56
CA GLY A 346 6.70 -10.51 -5.50
C GLY A 346 5.64 -11.61 -5.42
N ASN A 347 4.53 -11.40 -6.10
CA ASN A 347 3.46 -12.38 -6.23
C ASN A 347 3.80 -13.46 -7.26
N LEU A 348 3.04 -14.54 -7.27
CA LEU A 348 3.26 -15.73 -8.11
C LEU A 348 2.72 -15.52 -9.54
N LEU A 349 3.15 -14.43 -10.17
CA LEU A 349 2.88 -14.06 -11.56
C LEU A 349 4.18 -13.76 -12.27
N THR A 350 4.15 -13.84 -13.60
CA THR A 350 5.21 -13.31 -14.48
C THR A 350 5.03 -11.80 -14.72
N GLU A 351 6.09 -11.15 -15.17
CA GLU A 351 6.00 -9.73 -15.57
C GLU A 351 5.00 -9.53 -16.73
N ASP A 352 4.93 -10.46 -17.68
CA ASP A 352 3.97 -10.39 -18.80
C ASP A 352 2.51 -10.52 -18.33
N GLU A 353 2.24 -11.37 -17.34
CA GLU A 353 0.90 -11.48 -16.72
C GLU A 353 0.54 -10.21 -15.98
N GLN A 354 1.46 -9.61 -15.23
CA GLN A 354 1.28 -8.31 -14.60
C GLN A 354 0.88 -7.23 -15.63
N TRP A 355 1.62 -7.13 -16.75
CA TRP A 355 1.36 -6.10 -17.73
C TRP A 355 0.03 -6.32 -18.46
N ARG A 356 -0.33 -7.57 -18.81
CA ARG A 356 -1.66 -7.89 -19.35
C ARG A 356 -2.80 -7.48 -18.44
N LYS A 357 -2.64 -7.65 -17.11
CA LYS A 357 -3.63 -7.21 -16.13
C LYS A 357 -3.74 -5.69 -16.08
N LEU A 358 -2.64 -4.95 -16.18
CA LEU A 358 -2.67 -3.49 -16.27
C LEU A 358 -3.27 -2.99 -17.61
N GLU A 359 -3.00 -3.67 -18.71
CA GLU A 359 -3.66 -3.41 -19.98
C GLU A 359 -5.19 -3.59 -19.86
N LEU A 360 -5.64 -4.66 -19.19
CA LEU A 360 -7.07 -4.88 -18.93
C LEU A 360 -7.68 -3.78 -18.02
N VAL A 361 -6.94 -3.25 -17.04
CA VAL A 361 -7.39 -2.07 -16.25
C VAL A 361 -7.68 -0.91 -17.20
N VAL A 362 -6.74 -0.57 -18.08
CA VAL A 362 -6.83 0.57 -19.00
C VAL A 362 -7.96 0.37 -20.02
N GLU A 363 -8.03 -0.80 -20.65
CA GLU A 363 -9.07 -1.12 -21.63
C GLU A 363 -10.48 -1.05 -21.01
N THR A 364 -10.63 -1.58 -19.80
CA THR A 364 -11.90 -1.52 -19.07
C THR A 364 -12.23 -0.10 -18.65
N ALA A 365 -11.26 0.66 -18.14
CA ALA A 365 -11.47 2.06 -17.77
C ALA A 365 -11.91 2.90 -18.98
N ARG A 366 -11.26 2.76 -20.13
CA ARG A 366 -11.66 3.44 -21.38
C ARG A 366 -13.07 3.07 -21.84
N LYS A 367 -13.48 1.82 -21.65
CA LYS A 367 -14.83 1.37 -22.03
C LYS A 367 -15.93 1.97 -21.14
N VAL A 368 -15.61 2.26 -19.89
CA VAL A 368 -16.57 2.82 -18.91
C VAL A 368 -16.58 4.34 -18.90
N TRP A 369 -15.41 4.97 -18.96
CA TRP A 369 -15.28 6.43 -18.75
C TRP A 369 -14.78 7.22 -19.97
N GLY A 370 -14.39 6.57 -21.05
CA GLY A 370 -13.88 7.19 -22.29
C GLY A 370 -12.39 7.25 -22.29
#